data_ebe7d7fe52f47b1d69bb8b47ae091424
#
_entry.id   ebe7d7fe52f47b1d69bb8b47ae091424
#
_cell.length_a   1.000
_cell.length_b   1.000
_cell.length_c   1.000
_cell.angle_alpha   90.00
_cell.angle_beta   90.00
_cell.angle_gamma   90.00
#
_symmetry.space_group_name_H-M   'P 1'
#
loop_
_entity.id
_entity.type
_entity.pdbx_description
1 polymer ?
#
loop_
_entity_poly.entity_id
_entity_poly.type
_entity_poly.pdbx_seq_one_letter_code
_entity_poly.pdbx_strand_id
1 'polypeptide(L)'
;MRNLSGDYIVEFVLVGFPTSPPLQLLLFALFLAIFLLTLLENALIVSTIWLTPSLHRPMYFFLGHLSFLELWYINVTVPRLLGAFLTQEHRVSYVGCMTQLYFFIALACTECVLLAVMAYDRYLAICEPLHYPSLMPFSMATRLAAFSWGSGFFSSMMKLLFISRLSYCGSNIINHFFCDISPLLNLTCSNKEQAELVDFLLALVMILLPLLAVVSSYAAIIATILRIPTAQGRHKAFSTCASHLAVVVIYYSSTLFTYARPRAMYTFNHSKVVSVLYTVIVPFLNPAIYCLRNQEVKDALRKTVLARCPCSKDIPDWCAIKPDKKGTVS
;
A
#
# COMPACT_ATOMS: atom_id res chain seq x y z
N MET A 1 0.66 1.94 -33.13
CA MET A 1 0.01 0.72 -32.63
C MET A 1 -1.15 0.41 -33.57
N ARG A 2 -1.20 -0.79 -34.14
CA ARG A 2 -2.22 -1.15 -35.15
C ARG A 2 -3.09 -2.28 -34.62
N ASN A 3 -4.41 -2.20 -34.79
CA ASN A 3 -5.33 -3.31 -34.60
C ASN A 3 -5.35 -4.21 -35.86
N LEU A 4 -6.15 -5.29 -35.85
CA LEU A 4 -6.27 -6.22 -36.98
C LEU A 4 -6.74 -5.57 -38.29
N SER A 5 -7.38 -4.39 -38.23
CA SER A 5 -7.78 -3.59 -39.39
C SER A 5 -6.70 -2.60 -39.86
N GLY A 6 -5.54 -2.57 -39.23
CA GLY A 6 -4.44 -1.67 -39.58
C GLY A 6 -4.49 -0.28 -38.93
N ASP A 7 -5.50 -0.02 -38.08
CA ASP A 7 -5.64 1.22 -37.33
C ASP A 7 -4.84 1.19 -36.02
N TYR A 8 -4.46 2.36 -35.52
CA TYR A 8 -3.81 2.48 -34.21
C TYR A 8 -4.81 2.22 -33.10
N ILE A 9 -4.44 1.36 -32.13
CA ILE A 9 -5.25 1.19 -30.92
C ILE A 9 -5.18 2.50 -30.12
N VAL A 10 -6.29 3.21 -30.12
CA VAL A 10 -6.47 4.49 -29.39
C VAL A 10 -7.09 4.24 -28.02
N GLU A 11 -7.89 3.16 -27.89
CA GLU A 11 -8.66 2.84 -26.70
C GLU A 11 -8.60 1.36 -26.35
N PHE A 12 -8.51 1.06 -25.05
CA PHE A 12 -8.73 -0.26 -24.48
C PHE A 12 -10.11 -0.35 -23.83
N VAL A 13 -10.66 -1.56 -23.79
CA VAL A 13 -11.90 -1.87 -23.09
C VAL A 13 -11.55 -2.72 -21.87
N LEU A 14 -11.77 -2.18 -20.67
CA LEU A 14 -11.58 -2.91 -19.43
C LEU A 14 -12.85 -3.71 -19.11
N VAL A 15 -12.70 -5.02 -18.90
CA VAL A 15 -13.81 -5.90 -18.51
C VAL A 15 -13.74 -6.17 -17.02
N GLY A 16 -14.70 -5.62 -16.27
CA GLY A 16 -14.84 -5.81 -14.84
C GLY A 16 -15.26 -7.21 -14.41
N PHE A 17 -16.01 -7.30 -13.33
CA PHE A 17 -16.54 -8.56 -12.81
C PHE A 17 -17.88 -8.87 -13.48
N PRO A 18 -18.04 -10.02 -14.16
CA PRO A 18 -19.33 -10.44 -14.68
C PRO A 18 -20.24 -10.88 -13.51
N THR A 19 -21.12 -10.00 -13.08
CA THR A 19 -22.04 -10.24 -11.96
C THR A 19 -23.46 -9.79 -12.30
N SER A 20 -24.46 -10.29 -11.54
CA SER A 20 -25.85 -9.85 -11.71
C SER A 20 -26.04 -8.39 -11.30
N PRO A 21 -26.98 -7.63 -11.92
CA PRO A 21 -27.20 -6.22 -11.61
C PRO A 21 -27.39 -5.88 -10.13
N PRO A 22 -28.16 -6.66 -9.32
CA PRO A 22 -28.29 -6.37 -7.90
C PRO A 22 -26.97 -6.53 -7.13
N LEU A 23 -26.16 -7.52 -7.51
CA LEU A 23 -24.84 -7.73 -6.90
C LEU A 23 -23.86 -6.63 -7.31
N GLN A 24 -23.92 -6.12 -8.54
CA GLN A 24 -23.10 -4.99 -8.99
C GLN A 24 -23.36 -3.73 -8.14
N LEU A 25 -24.62 -3.41 -7.89
CA LEU A 25 -24.99 -2.25 -7.06
C LEU A 25 -24.53 -2.41 -5.61
N LEU A 26 -24.65 -3.63 -5.05
CA LEU A 26 -24.17 -3.93 -3.70
C LEU A 26 -22.64 -3.78 -3.61
N LEU A 27 -21.90 -4.34 -4.58
CA LEU A 27 -20.44 -4.23 -4.63
C LEU A 27 -19.99 -2.79 -4.85
N PHE A 28 -20.68 -2.04 -5.72
CA PHE A 28 -20.41 -0.62 -5.90
C PHE A 28 -20.54 0.15 -4.59
N ALA A 29 -21.67 -0.02 -3.87
CA ALA A 29 -21.88 0.66 -2.59
C ALA A 29 -20.84 0.27 -1.54
N LEU A 30 -20.48 -1.03 -1.45
CA LEU A 30 -19.46 -1.54 -0.54
C LEU A 30 -18.08 -0.94 -0.85
N PHE A 31 -17.63 -1.01 -2.11
CA PHE A 31 -16.32 -0.48 -2.48
C PHE A 31 -16.26 1.04 -2.43
N LEU A 32 -17.37 1.73 -2.69
CA LEU A 32 -17.45 3.18 -2.47
C LEU A 32 -17.29 3.53 -0.99
N ALA A 33 -17.96 2.80 -0.10
CA ALA A 33 -17.82 3.01 1.33
C ALA A 33 -16.38 2.76 1.80
N ILE A 34 -15.74 1.65 1.38
CA ILE A 34 -14.33 1.35 1.68
C ILE A 34 -13.43 2.47 1.15
N PHE A 35 -13.64 2.92 -0.08
CA PHE A 35 -12.86 4.00 -0.69
C PHE A 35 -12.92 5.29 0.13
N LEU A 36 -14.13 5.73 0.48
CA LEU A 36 -14.31 6.95 1.27
C LEU A 36 -13.72 6.84 2.68
N LEU A 37 -13.88 5.68 3.33
CA LEU A 37 -13.28 5.41 4.64
C LEU A 37 -11.75 5.42 4.57
N THR A 38 -11.16 4.75 3.58
CA THR A 38 -9.71 4.73 3.38
C THR A 38 -9.14 6.13 3.13
N LEU A 39 -9.83 6.96 2.33
CA LEU A 39 -9.45 8.36 2.13
C LEU A 39 -9.48 9.13 3.46
N LEU A 40 -10.55 8.99 4.22
CA LEU A 40 -10.72 9.69 5.49
C LEU A 40 -9.65 9.28 6.50
N GLU A 41 -9.44 7.98 6.70
CA GLU A 41 -8.48 7.44 7.66
C GLU A 41 -7.04 7.90 7.35
N ASN A 42 -6.60 7.76 6.11
CA ASN A 42 -5.25 8.16 5.71
C ASN A 42 -5.06 9.69 5.77
N ALA A 43 -6.06 10.47 5.35
CA ALA A 43 -6.01 11.93 5.48
C ALA A 43 -5.95 12.39 6.94
N LEU A 44 -6.67 11.72 7.84
CA LEU A 44 -6.61 11.98 9.28
C LEU A 44 -5.23 11.66 9.86
N ILE A 45 -4.62 10.53 9.47
CA ILE A 45 -3.27 10.16 9.92
C ILE A 45 -2.25 11.20 9.47
N VAL A 46 -2.21 11.52 8.18
CA VAL A 46 -1.29 12.53 7.64
C VAL A 46 -1.47 13.87 8.38
N SER A 47 -2.70 14.35 8.50
CA SER A 47 -3.00 15.61 9.20
C SER A 47 -2.58 15.58 10.67
N THR A 48 -2.83 14.47 11.36
CA THR A 48 -2.48 14.31 12.79
C THR A 48 -0.97 14.32 13.01
N ILE A 49 -0.21 13.60 12.17
CA ILE A 49 1.25 13.56 12.25
C ILE A 49 1.84 14.95 12.00
N TRP A 50 1.31 15.68 11.02
CA TRP A 50 1.79 17.04 10.69
C TRP A 50 1.48 18.06 11.77
N LEU A 51 0.29 17.98 12.37
CA LEU A 51 -0.19 18.96 13.36
C LEU A 51 0.31 18.68 14.79
N THR A 52 0.88 17.50 15.06
CA THR A 52 1.26 17.08 16.42
C THR A 52 2.78 16.97 16.55
N PRO A 53 3.47 17.98 17.13
CA PRO A 53 4.96 17.97 17.25
C PRO A 53 5.52 16.76 17.98
N SER A 54 4.80 16.18 18.94
CA SER A 54 5.24 14.97 19.65
C SER A 54 5.34 13.73 18.76
N LEU A 55 4.70 13.74 17.58
CA LEU A 55 4.77 12.68 16.57
C LEU A 55 5.87 12.93 15.52
N HIS A 56 6.69 13.95 15.64
CA HIS A 56 7.81 14.22 14.74
C HIS A 56 9.01 13.32 15.06
N ARG A 57 8.81 12.00 15.00
CA ARG A 57 9.86 10.97 15.13
C ARG A 57 9.94 10.16 13.83
N PRO A 58 11.11 9.53 13.50
CA PRO A 58 11.29 8.80 12.23
C PRO A 58 10.18 7.81 11.92
N MET A 59 9.75 7.02 12.89
CA MET A 59 8.65 6.07 12.73
C MET A 59 7.36 6.71 12.22
N TYR A 60 6.91 7.80 12.84
CA TYR A 60 5.67 8.48 12.43
C TYR A 60 5.84 9.23 11.12
N PHE A 61 7.05 9.70 10.83
CA PHE A 61 7.40 10.28 9.55
C PHE A 61 7.21 9.26 8.41
N PHE A 62 7.72 8.03 8.56
CA PHE A 62 7.48 6.96 7.59
C PHE A 62 6.02 6.56 7.50
N LEU A 63 5.30 6.50 8.63
CA LEU A 63 3.86 6.24 8.65
C LEU A 63 3.09 7.33 7.89
N GLY A 64 3.46 8.58 8.03
CA GLY A 64 2.89 9.69 7.25
C GLY A 64 3.11 9.53 5.75
N HIS A 65 4.31 9.10 5.34
CA HIS A 65 4.62 8.79 3.94
C HIS A 65 3.82 7.59 3.43
N LEU A 66 3.64 6.54 4.23
CA LEU A 66 2.82 5.39 3.87
C LEU A 66 1.35 5.80 3.67
N SER A 67 0.77 6.54 4.62
CA SER A 67 -0.61 7.02 4.50
C SER A 67 -0.79 7.97 3.30
N PHE A 68 0.19 8.82 3.00
CA PHE A 68 0.17 9.66 1.81
C PHE A 68 0.23 8.84 0.52
N LEU A 69 1.06 7.81 0.48
CA LEU A 69 1.15 6.86 -0.62
C LEU A 69 -0.19 6.16 -0.84
N GLU A 70 -0.84 5.69 0.22
CA GLU A 70 -2.14 5.01 0.16
C GLU A 70 -3.24 5.90 -0.39
N LEU A 71 -3.24 7.21 -0.04
CA LEU A 71 -4.17 8.17 -0.66
C LEU A 71 -4.02 8.20 -2.18
N TRP A 72 -2.79 8.23 -2.68
CA TRP A 72 -2.54 8.21 -4.13
C TRP A 72 -2.93 6.86 -4.75
N TYR A 73 -2.55 5.77 -4.08
CA TYR A 73 -2.75 4.42 -4.58
C TYR A 73 -4.23 4.10 -4.83
N ILE A 74 -5.09 4.39 -3.86
CA ILE A 74 -6.54 4.15 -4.00
C ILE A 74 -7.18 5.08 -5.04
N ASN A 75 -6.69 6.32 -5.21
CA ASN A 75 -7.18 7.23 -6.24
C ASN A 75 -6.80 6.79 -7.67
N VAL A 76 -5.70 6.06 -7.82
CA VAL A 76 -5.28 5.50 -9.11
C VAL A 76 -6.09 4.25 -9.48
N THR A 77 -6.49 3.44 -8.50
CA THR A 77 -7.07 2.09 -8.73
C THR A 77 -8.58 2.03 -8.55
N VAL A 78 -9.11 2.55 -7.45
CA VAL A 78 -10.51 2.34 -7.04
C VAL A 78 -11.54 3.04 -7.92
N PRO A 79 -11.35 4.28 -8.44
CA PRO A 79 -12.33 4.89 -9.32
C PRO A 79 -12.62 4.07 -10.58
N ARG A 80 -11.60 3.37 -11.11
CA ARG A 80 -11.79 2.45 -12.25
C ARG A 80 -12.57 1.21 -11.87
N LEU A 81 -12.31 0.65 -10.69
CA LEU A 81 -13.07 -0.48 -10.15
C LEU A 81 -14.54 -0.10 -9.95
N LEU A 82 -14.82 1.08 -9.39
CA LEU A 82 -16.18 1.58 -9.22
C LEU A 82 -16.89 1.78 -10.57
N GLY A 83 -16.19 2.34 -11.56
CA GLY A 83 -16.70 2.46 -12.93
C GLY A 83 -17.06 1.10 -13.53
N ALA A 84 -16.24 0.07 -13.30
CA ALA A 84 -16.48 -1.28 -13.80
C ALA A 84 -17.72 -1.98 -13.19
N PHE A 85 -18.21 -1.52 -12.04
CA PHE A 85 -19.49 -2.00 -11.48
C PHE A 85 -20.70 -1.26 -12.05
N LEU A 86 -20.54 -0.01 -12.50
CA LEU A 86 -21.65 0.76 -13.09
C LEU A 86 -21.84 0.46 -14.57
N THR A 87 -20.75 0.15 -15.28
CA THR A 87 -20.75 -0.16 -16.71
C THR A 87 -20.02 -1.47 -16.94
N GLN A 88 -20.60 -2.39 -17.70
CA GLN A 88 -19.98 -3.69 -17.98
C GLN A 88 -18.68 -3.56 -18.79
N GLU A 89 -18.57 -2.50 -19.60
CA GLU A 89 -17.40 -2.16 -20.40
C GLU A 89 -16.96 -0.74 -20.07
N HIS A 90 -15.71 -0.59 -19.66
CA HIS A 90 -15.14 0.71 -19.40
C HIS A 90 -14.03 1.01 -20.41
N ARG A 91 -14.27 1.99 -21.28
CA ARG A 91 -13.27 2.43 -22.26
C ARG A 91 -12.24 3.32 -21.61
N VAL A 92 -10.99 3.10 -21.92
CA VAL A 92 -9.85 3.89 -21.46
C VAL A 92 -8.93 4.19 -22.64
N SER A 93 -8.53 5.45 -22.78
CA SER A 93 -7.54 5.81 -23.81
C SER A 93 -6.21 5.14 -23.53
N TYR A 94 -5.43 4.89 -24.58
CA TYR A 94 -4.07 4.35 -24.45
C TYR A 94 -3.23 5.15 -23.44
N VAL A 95 -3.24 6.47 -23.56
CA VAL A 95 -2.50 7.38 -22.66
C VAL A 95 -3.00 7.23 -21.22
N GLY A 96 -4.33 7.19 -21.02
CA GLY A 96 -4.93 7.00 -19.70
C GLY A 96 -4.54 5.67 -19.07
N CYS A 97 -4.48 4.59 -19.87
CA CYS A 97 -4.03 3.27 -19.42
C CYS A 97 -2.54 3.29 -19.02
N MET A 98 -1.66 3.86 -19.84
CA MET A 98 -0.23 3.96 -19.55
C MET A 98 0.05 4.85 -18.33
N THR A 99 -0.69 5.94 -18.17
CA THR A 99 -0.57 6.83 -17.01
C THR A 99 -1.00 6.11 -15.72
N GLN A 100 -2.12 5.39 -15.75
CA GLN A 100 -2.57 4.59 -14.61
C GLN A 100 -1.53 3.52 -14.25
N LEU A 101 -1.02 2.80 -15.25
CA LEU A 101 0.00 1.77 -15.07
C LEU A 101 1.28 2.35 -14.45
N TYR A 102 1.73 3.53 -14.93
CA TYR A 102 2.89 4.22 -14.39
C TYR A 102 2.76 4.50 -12.90
N PHE A 103 1.68 5.18 -12.49
CA PHE A 103 1.48 5.53 -11.10
C PHE A 103 1.24 4.29 -10.22
N PHE A 104 0.48 3.34 -10.71
CA PHE A 104 0.24 2.09 -10.01
C PHE A 104 1.55 1.35 -9.67
N ILE A 105 2.43 1.15 -10.65
CA ILE A 105 3.72 0.46 -10.44
C ILE A 105 4.64 1.30 -9.55
N ALA A 106 4.71 2.63 -9.77
CA ALA A 106 5.54 3.51 -8.97
C ALA A 106 5.18 3.45 -7.49
N LEU A 107 3.89 3.53 -7.18
CA LEU A 107 3.39 3.49 -5.80
C LEU A 107 3.58 2.10 -5.17
N ALA A 108 3.28 1.01 -5.89
CA ALA A 108 3.52 -0.35 -5.40
C ALA A 108 5.00 -0.61 -5.09
N CYS A 109 5.91 -0.20 -5.97
CA CYS A 109 7.35 -0.33 -5.73
C CYS A 109 7.82 0.55 -4.56
N THR A 110 7.30 1.77 -4.45
CA THR A 110 7.60 2.67 -3.31
C THR A 110 7.16 2.03 -2.00
N GLU A 111 5.97 1.41 -1.96
CA GLU A 111 5.45 0.73 -0.77
C GLU A 111 6.35 -0.43 -0.34
N CYS A 112 6.80 -1.27 -1.29
CA CYS A 112 7.77 -2.34 -0.99
C CYS A 112 9.00 -1.81 -0.24
N VAL A 113 9.64 -0.77 -0.78
CA VAL A 113 10.87 -0.22 -0.20
C VAL A 113 10.58 0.49 1.11
N LEU A 114 9.48 1.23 1.22
CA LEU A 114 9.09 1.96 2.42
C LEU A 114 8.81 1.02 3.60
N LEU A 115 8.14 -0.10 3.37
CA LEU A 115 7.91 -1.13 4.39
C LEU A 115 9.23 -1.76 4.86
N ALA A 116 10.20 -1.95 3.99
CA ALA A 116 11.53 -2.43 4.39
C ALA A 116 12.30 -1.38 5.22
N VAL A 117 12.22 -0.11 4.85
CA VAL A 117 12.78 1.00 5.63
C VAL A 117 12.14 1.07 7.02
N MET A 118 10.82 0.89 7.11
CA MET A 118 10.11 0.83 8.38
C MET A 118 10.52 -0.39 9.23
N ALA A 119 10.80 -1.54 8.62
CA ALA A 119 11.33 -2.71 9.32
C ALA A 119 12.74 -2.44 9.86
N TYR A 120 13.59 -1.78 9.09
CA TYR A 120 14.91 -1.34 9.52
C TYR A 120 14.85 -0.32 10.68
N ASP A 121 13.95 0.65 10.62
CA ASP A 121 13.69 1.58 11.73
C ASP A 121 13.30 0.85 13.01
N ARG A 122 12.43 -0.15 12.91
CA ARG A 122 12.05 -1.01 14.04
C ARG A 122 13.22 -1.80 14.59
N TYR A 123 14.04 -2.36 13.71
CA TYR A 123 15.26 -3.07 14.11
C TYR A 123 16.18 -2.16 14.93
N LEU A 124 16.49 -0.97 14.46
CA LEU A 124 17.34 -0.03 15.18
C LEU A 124 16.73 0.38 16.53
N ALA A 125 15.43 0.65 16.59
CA ALA A 125 14.77 1.08 17.82
C ALA A 125 14.74 -0.02 18.90
N ILE A 126 14.76 -1.29 18.53
CA ILE A 126 14.65 -2.42 19.48
C ILE A 126 16.00 -3.05 19.78
N CYS A 127 16.82 -3.25 18.76
CA CYS A 127 18.13 -3.93 18.91
C CYS A 127 19.24 -2.97 19.31
N GLU A 128 19.17 -1.70 18.90
CA GLU A 128 20.21 -0.67 19.15
C GLU A 128 19.63 0.60 19.80
N PRO A 129 18.87 0.50 20.91
CA PRO A 129 18.11 1.64 21.47
C PRO A 129 19.00 2.81 21.90
N LEU A 130 20.22 2.52 22.38
CA LEU A 130 21.16 3.57 22.80
C LEU A 130 21.77 4.35 21.63
N HIS A 131 21.94 3.69 20.49
CA HIS A 131 22.49 4.29 19.29
C HIS A 131 21.40 4.79 18.33
N TYR A 132 20.14 4.50 18.57
CA TYR A 132 19.02 4.86 17.69
C TYR A 132 19.00 6.35 17.28
N PRO A 133 19.17 7.33 18.21
CA PRO A 133 19.13 8.75 17.82
C PRO A 133 20.27 9.16 16.88
N SER A 134 21.43 8.48 16.96
CA SER A 134 22.59 8.74 16.10
C SER A 134 22.51 8.00 14.77
N LEU A 135 21.92 6.80 14.73
CA LEU A 135 21.78 5.97 13.53
C LEU A 135 20.59 6.38 12.67
N MET A 136 19.51 6.88 13.27
CA MET A 136 18.30 7.32 12.59
C MET A 136 17.95 8.79 12.90
N PRO A 137 18.87 9.76 12.64
CA PRO A 137 18.51 11.17 12.70
C PRO A 137 17.48 11.50 11.62
N PHE A 138 16.76 12.59 11.78
CA PHE A 138 15.70 13.00 10.83
C PHE A 138 16.22 13.15 9.39
N SER A 139 17.46 13.57 9.20
CA SER A 139 18.11 13.64 7.88
C SER A 139 18.27 12.27 7.23
N MET A 140 18.56 11.22 8.01
CA MET A 140 18.63 9.86 7.50
C MET A 140 17.21 9.34 7.12
N ALA A 141 16.23 9.58 7.98
CA ALA A 141 14.84 9.23 7.68
C ALA A 141 14.36 9.88 6.39
N THR A 142 14.66 11.16 6.17
CA THR A 142 14.33 11.87 4.92
C THR A 142 15.01 11.27 3.70
N ARG A 143 16.30 10.91 3.81
CA ARG A 143 17.05 10.25 2.72
C ARG A 143 16.44 8.89 2.36
N LEU A 144 16.08 8.09 3.36
CA LEU A 144 15.45 6.77 3.15
C LEU A 144 14.06 6.90 2.52
N ALA A 145 13.26 7.87 2.95
CA ALA A 145 11.98 8.16 2.33
C ALA A 145 12.17 8.60 0.86
N ALA A 146 13.07 9.55 0.60
CA ALA A 146 13.37 10.01 -0.76
C ALA A 146 13.89 8.86 -1.65
N PHE A 147 14.73 7.98 -1.13
CA PHE A 147 15.18 6.77 -1.82
C PHE A 147 14.01 5.83 -2.16
N SER A 148 13.07 5.63 -1.22
CA SER A 148 11.89 4.79 -1.46
C SER A 148 11.03 5.32 -2.61
N TRP A 149 10.72 6.61 -2.60
CA TRP A 149 9.98 7.27 -3.68
C TRP A 149 10.75 7.25 -5.01
N GLY A 150 12.02 7.65 -4.99
CA GLY A 150 12.87 7.69 -6.18
C GLY A 150 13.03 6.34 -6.86
N SER A 151 13.25 5.27 -6.09
CA SER A 151 13.40 3.91 -6.62
C SER A 151 12.10 3.38 -7.23
N GLY A 152 10.94 3.66 -6.62
CA GLY A 152 9.63 3.27 -7.14
C GLY A 152 9.32 3.96 -8.47
N PHE A 153 9.46 5.28 -8.55
CA PHE A 153 9.22 6.03 -9.78
C PHE A 153 10.21 5.67 -10.89
N PHE A 154 11.48 5.47 -10.56
CA PHE A 154 12.50 5.02 -11.52
C PHE A 154 12.18 3.64 -12.08
N SER A 155 11.84 2.68 -11.23
CA SER A 155 11.46 1.32 -11.65
C SER A 155 10.24 1.34 -12.58
N SER A 156 9.22 2.12 -12.23
CA SER A 156 8.03 2.28 -13.06
C SER A 156 8.34 2.90 -14.43
N MET A 157 9.17 3.94 -14.46
CA MET A 157 9.59 4.57 -15.71
C MET A 157 10.32 3.59 -16.61
N MET A 158 11.24 2.79 -16.06
CA MET A 158 11.97 1.78 -16.83
C MET A 158 11.02 0.74 -17.43
N LYS A 159 10.08 0.19 -16.65
CA LYS A 159 9.08 -0.77 -17.15
C LYS A 159 8.22 -0.16 -18.26
N LEU A 160 7.75 1.05 -18.06
CA LEU A 160 6.87 1.73 -19.03
C LEU A 160 7.59 2.03 -20.35
N LEU A 161 8.89 2.38 -20.32
CA LEU A 161 9.69 2.60 -21.52
C LEU A 161 9.72 1.38 -22.45
N PHE A 162 9.79 0.17 -21.88
CA PHE A 162 9.77 -1.07 -22.68
C PHE A 162 8.34 -1.43 -23.12
N ILE A 163 7.35 -1.30 -22.24
CA ILE A 163 5.96 -1.62 -22.54
C ILE A 163 5.36 -0.68 -23.59
N SER A 164 5.69 0.61 -23.56
CA SER A 164 5.17 1.59 -24.51
C SER A 164 5.72 1.43 -25.93
N ARG A 165 6.84 0.73 -26.11
CA ARG A 165 7.43 0.42 -27.42
C ARG A 165 6.78 -0.79 -28.11
N LEU A 166 5.95 -1.54 -27.40
CA LEU A 166 5.29 -2.72 -27.94
C LEU A 166 4.15 -2.33 -28.88
N SER A 167 3.96 -3.13 -29.92
CA SER A 167 2.82 -2.99 -30.84
C SER A 167 1.66 -3.84 -30.35
N TYR A 168 0.51 -3.23 -30.20
CA TYR A 168 -0.73 -3.87 -29.76
C TYR A 168 -1.61 -4.07 -31.01
N CYS A 169 -1.93 -5.30 -31.37
CA CYS A 169 -2.63 -5.64 -32.62
C CYS A 169 -3.67 -6.74 -32.45
N GLY A 170 -3.93 -7.17 -31.24
CA GLY A 170 -5.00 -8.12 -30.94
C GLY A 170 -6.33 -7.46 -30.64
N SER A 171 -7.13 -8.11 -29.87
CA SER A 171 -8.31 -7.52 -29.25
C SER A 171 -7.88 -6.33 -28.37
N ASN A 172 -8.64 -5.26 -28.34
CA ASN A 172 -8.42 -4.13 -27.42
C ASN A 172 -9.04 -4.38 -26.04
N ILE A 173 -9.47 -5.63 -25.75
CA ILE A 173 -10.16 -5.99 -24.51
C ILE A 173 -9.13 -6.45 -23.47
N ILE A 174 -9.04 -5.72 -22.37
CA ILE A 174 -8.25 -6.06 -21.19
C ILE A 174 -9.17 -6.72 -20.16
N ASN A 175 -9.00 -8.02 -19.92
CA ASN A 175 -9.80 -8.76 -18.95
C ASN A 175 -9.35 -8.45 -17.51
N HIS A 176 -9.45 -7.18 -17.13
CA HIS A 176 -9.11 -6.66 -15.79
C HIS A 176 -9.87 -5.36 -15.53
N PHE A 177 -10.03 -4.97 -14.26
CA PHE A 177 -10.73 -3.72 -13.89
C PHE A 177 -9.83 -2.48 -13.87
N PHE A 178 -8.51 -2.64 -14.05
CA PHE A 178 -7.54 -1.58 -14.27
C PHE A 178 -6.43 -2.04 -15.22
N CYS A 179 -5.61 -1.11 -15.69
CA CYS A 179 -4.47 -1.43 -16.55
C CYS A 179 -3.35 -2.08 -15.72
N ASP A 180 -3.05 -3.34 -16.03
CA ASP A 180 -1.97 -4.11 -15.42
C ASP A 180 -1.05 -4.69 -16.49
N ILE A 181 0.22 -4.93 -16.13
CA ILE A 181 1.27 -5.37 -17.07
C ILE A 181 0.88 -6.69 -17.74
N SER A 182 0.48 -7.68 -16.96
CA SER A 182 0.28 -9.04 -17.44
C SER A 182 -0.85 -9.16 -18.47
N PRO A 183 -2.06 -8.60 -18.25
CA PRO A 183 -3.08 -8.55 -19.29
C PRO A 183 -2.65 -7.75 -20.53
N LEU A 184 -1.91 -6.67 -20.33
CA LEU A 184 -1.46 -5.80 -21.41
C LEU A 184 -0.45 -6.50 -22.33
N LEU A 185 0.52 -7.22 -21.78
CA LEU A 185 1.52 -7.99 -22.52
C LEU A 185 0.89 -9.13 -23.34
N ASN A 186 -0.29 -9.63 -22.96
CA ASN A 186 -1.02 -10.63 -23.72
C ASN A 186 -1.70 -10.08 -24.98
N LEU A 187 -1.83 -8.76 -25.11
CA LEU A 187 -2.41 -8.08 -26.27
C LEU A 187 -1.35 -7.65 -27.32
N THR A 188 -0.08 -7.94 -27.07
CA THR A 188 1.03 -7.53 -27.95
C THR A 188 1.28 -8.54 -29.04
N CYS A 189 1.62 -8.06 -30.25
CA CYS A 189 2.06 -8.88 -31.38
C CYS A 189 3.55 -8.74 -31.67
N SER A 190 4.21 -7.74 -31.13
CA SER A 190 5.65 -7.59 -31.22
C SER A 190 6.36 -8.54 -30.28
N ASN A 191 7.67 -8.76 -30.52
CA ASN A 191 8.49 -9.52 -29.60
C ASN A 191 8.51 -8.81 -28.22
N LYS A 192 7.93 -9.45 -27.21
CA LYS A 192 7.79 -8.94 -25.86
C LYS A 192 8.86 -9.44 -24.89
N GLU A 193 9.79 -10.26 -25.34
CA GLU A 193 10.81 -10.90 -24.49
C GLU A 193 11.61 -9.89 -23.69
N GLN A 194 12.03 -8.78 -24.31
CA GLN A 194 12.76 -7.72 -23.62
C GLN A 194 11.92 -7.05 -22.53
N ALA A 195 10.66 -6.73 -22.83
CA ALA A 195 9.77 -6.11 -21.86
C ALA A 195 9.45 -7.05 -20.69
N GLU A 196 9.24 -8.34 -20.97
CA GLU A 196 9.04 -9.38 -19.96
C GLU A 196 10.29 -9.59 -19.10
N LEU A 197 11.49 -9.60 -19.71
CA LEU A 197 12.75 -9.72 -18.99
C LEU A 197 12.98 -8.52 -18.06
N VAL A 198 12.79 -7.30 -18.55
CA VAL A 198 12.93 -6.08 -17.74
C VAL A 198 11.90 -6.05 -16.61
N ASP A 199 10.64 -6.40 -16.89
CA ASP A 199 9.61 -6.50 -15.87
C ASP A 199 9.98 -7.50 -14.78
N PHE A 200 10.44 -8.70 -15.18
CA PHE A 200 10.87 -9.75 -14.25
C PHE A 200 12.08 -9.33 -13.41
N LEU A 201 13.13 -8.78 -14.02
CA LEU A 201 14.35 -8.37 -13.29
C LEU A 201 14.05 -7.22 -12.32
N LEU A 202 13.29 -6.23 -12.74
CA LEU A 202 12.89 -5.13 -11.84
C LEU A 202 11.94 -5.61 -10.75
N ALA A 203 11.01 -6.53 -11.03
CA ALA A 203 10.17 -7.13 -9.99
C ALA A 203 11.01 -7.91 -8.98
N LEU A 204 11.99 -8.70 -9.45
CA LEU A 204 12.91 -9.43 -8.61
C LEU A 204 13.66 -8.49 -7.64
N VAL A 205 14.25 -7.41 -8.17
CA VAL A 205 15.00 -6.44 -7.36
C VAL A 205 14.07 -5.71 -6.39
N MET A 206 12.92 -5.21 -6.86
CA MET A 206 12.02 -4.37 -6.08
C MET A 206 11.18 -5.13 -5.05
N ILE A 207 11.08 -6.46 -5.16
CA ILE A 207 10.35 -7.30 -4.20
C ILE A 207 11.33 -8.07 -3.31
N LEU A 208 12.32 -8.76 -3.87
CA LEU A 208 13.18 -9.66 -3.08
C LEU A 208 14.17 -8.91 -2.19
N LEU A 209 14.81 -7.84 -2.67
CA LEU A 209 15.76 -7.10 -1.83
C LEU A 209 15.09 -6.47 -0.62
N PRO A 210 13.97 -5.72 -0.76
CA PRO A 210 13.23 -5.23 0.38
C PRO A 210 12.70 -6.34 1.29
N LEU A 211 12.22 -7.45 0.73
CA LEU A 211 11.76 -8.60 1.52
C LEU A 211 12.89 -9.22 2.34
N LEU A 212 14.09 -9.38 1.78
CA LEU A 212 15.27 -9.87 2.51
C LEU A 212 15.65 -8.91 3.64
N ALA A 213 15.59 -7.59 3.41
CA ALA A 213 15.82 -6.60 4.46
C ALA A 213 14.77 -6.69 5.57
N VAL A 214 13.51 -6.91 5.24
CA VAL A 214 12.43 -7.14 6.22
C VAL A 214 12.68 -8.42 7.02
N VAL A 215 12.94 -9.54 6.35
CA VAL A 215 13.16 -10.85 7.01
C VAL A 215 14.37 -10.78 7.93
N SER A 216 15.49 -10.20 7.50
CA SER A 216 16.69 -10.05 8.33
C SER A 216 16.45 -9.14 9.54
N SER A 217 15.75 -8.01 9.35
CA SER A 217 15.38 -7.10 10.44
C SER A 217 14.51 -7.79 11.48
N TYR A 218 13.47 -8.50 11.05
CA TYR A 218 12.58 -9.23 11.98
C TYR A 218 13.24 -10.45 12.62
N ALA A 219 14.13 -11.16 11.95
CA ALA A 219 14.92 -12.22 12.56
C ALA A 219 15.76 -11.68 13.73
N ALA A 220 16.43 -10.56 13.53
CA ALA A 220 17.20 -9.90 14.59
C ALA A 220 16.30 -9.37 15.72
N ILE A 221 15.16 -8.76 15.42
CA ILE A 221 14.17 -8.30 16.41
C ILE A 221 13.68 -9.47 17.27
N ILE A 222 13.29 -10.58 16.66
CA ILE A 222 12.80 -11.77 17.37
C ILE A 222 13.92 -12.33 18.27
N ALA A 223 15.15 -12.47 17.75
CA ALA A 223 16.28 -12.93 18.54
C ALA A 223 16.54 -12.03 19.76
N THR A 224 16.42 -10.71 19.61
CA THR A 224 16.57 -9.75 20.70
C THR A 224 15.43 -9.85 21.72
N ILE A 225 14.17 -9.95 21.26
CA ILE A 225 13.00 -10.09 22.13
C ILE A 225 13.09 -11.38 22.97
N LEU A 226 13.54 -12.47 22.40
CA LEU A 226 13.69 -13.75 23.11
C LEU A 226 14.74 -13.68 24.25
N ARG A 227 15.70 -12.77 24.16
CA ARG A 227 16.70 -12.53 25.21
C ARG A 227 16.19 -11.67 26.38
N ILE A 228 15.02 -11.03 26.24
CA ILE A 228 14.43 -10.22 27.33
C ILE A 228 13.98 -11.17 28.46
N PRO A 229 14.46 -10.96 29.72
CA PRO A 229 14.23 -11.94 30.82
C PRO A 229 12.78 -12.00 31.26
N THR A 230 12.02 -10.89 31.14
CA THR A 230 10.64 -10.83 31.67
C THR A 230 9.61 -11.09 30.59
N ALA A 231 8.60 -11.92 30.89
CA ALA A 231 7.49 -12.22 29.97
C ALA A 231 6.71 -10.95 29.58
N GLN A 232 6.52 -10.03 30.53
CA GLN A 232 5.84 -8.76 30.27
C GLN A 232 6.63 -7.86 29.32
N GLY A 233 7.96 -7.80 29.45
CA GLY A 233 8.84 -7.06 28.54
C GLY A 233 8.80 -7.63 27.12
N ARG A 234 8.87 -8.97 26.97
CA ARG A 234 8.71 -9.66 25.68
C ARG A 234 7.38 -9.35 25.03
N HIS A 235 6.28 -9.46 25.77
CA HIS A 235 4.94 -9.17 25.25
C HIS A 235 4.82 -7.70 24.76
N LYS A 236 5.34 -6.74 25.54
CA LYS A 236 5.34 -5.33 25.18
C LYS A 236 6.13 -5.07 23.89
N ALA A 237 7.35 -5.62 23.79
CA ALA A 237 8.20 -5.47 22.60
C ALA A 237 7.56 -6.11 21.35
N PHE A 238 7.03 -7.32 21.48
CA PHE A 238 6.33 -8.01 20.39
C PHE A 238 5.08 -7.23 19.94
N SER A 239 4.27 -6.74 20.87
CA SER A 239 3.08 -5.95 20.56
C SER A 239 3.40 -4.68 19.76
N THR A 240 4.56 -4.06 19.99
CA THR A 240 5.01 -2.88 19.26
C THR A 240 5.31 -3.18 17.78
N CYS A 241 5.81 -4.40 17.50
CA CYS A 241 6.17 -4.80 16.12
C CYS A 241 5.04 -5.49 15.38
N ALA A 242 4.07 -6.07 16.08
CA ALA A 242 3.08 -6.95 15.49
C ALA A 242 2.20 -6.26 14.43
N SER A 243 1.92 -4.98 14.59
CA SER A 243 1.16 -4.20 13.58
C SER A 243 1.91 -4.10 12.26
N HIS A 244 3.18 -3.69 12.31
CA HIS A 244 4.00 -3.60 11.11
C HIS A 244 4.22 -4.99 10.47
N LEU A 245 4.48 -6.01 11.29
CA LEU A 245 4.64 -7.38 10.79
C LEU A 245 3.37 -7.88 10.09
N ALA A 246 2.19 -7.60 10.63
CA ALA A 246 0.92 -7.97 9.99
C ALA A 246 0.78 -7.33 8.60
N VAL A 247 1.03 -6.03 8.48
CA VAL A 247 1.00 -5.32 7.19
C VAL A 247 1.99 -5.91 6.22
N VAL A 248 3.24 -6.09 6.64
CA VAL A 248 4.31 -6.67 5.82
C VAL A 248 3.94 -8.06 5.30
N VAL A 249 3.42 -8.94 6.17
CA VAL A 249 3.00 -10.28 5.76
C VAL A 249 1.87 -10.22 4.73
N ILE A 250 0.84 -9.42 4.97
CA ILE A 250 -0.30 -9.29 4.04
C ILE A 250 0.18 -8.72 2.70
N TYR A 251 0.98 -7.66 2.73
CA TYR A 251 1.46 -6.99 1.53
C TYR A 251 2.37 -7.90 0.68
N TYR A 252 3.45 -8.44 1.28
CA TYR A 252 4.39 -9.26 0.51
C TYR A 252 3.80 -10.60 0.08
N SER A 253 2.93 -11.23 0.88
CA SER A 253 2.27 -12.47 0.46
C SER A 253 1.36 -12.25 -0.75
N SER A 254 0.57 -11.17 -0.77
CA SER A 254 -0.29 -10.82 -1.91
C SER A 254 0.52 -10.44 -3.15
N THR A 255 1.60 -9.68 -2.97
CA THR A 255 2.50 -9.28 -4.06
C THR A 255 3.23 -10.47 -4.66
N LEU A 256 3.83 -11.34 -3.84
CA LEU A 256 4.48 -12.57 -4.30
C LEU A 256 3.48 -13.50 -5.01
N PHE A 257 2.28 -13.66 -4.47
CA PHE A 257 1.25 -14.46 -5.13
C PHE A 257 0.89 -13.93 -6.50
N THR A 258 0.90 -12.61 -6.70
CA THR A 258 0.57 -11.98 -7.98
C THR A 258 1.72 -12.09 -8.98
N TYR A 259 2.95 -11.77 -8.56
CA TYR A 259 4.09 -11.61 -9.46
C TYR A 259 5.02 -12.82 -9.56
N ALA A 260 5.05 -13.71 -8.55
CA ALA A 260 5.87 -14.93 -8.55
C ALA A 260 5.14 -16.16 -9.14
N ARG A 261 3.97 -15.97 -9.73
CA ARG A 261 3.11 -17.06 -10.23
C ARG A 261 3.63 -17.60 -11.56
N PRO A 262 3.81 -18.93 -11.70
CA PRO A 262 4.08 -19.54 -13.01
C PRO A 262 2.92 -19.24 -13.97
N ARG A 263 3.23 -18.87 -15.23
CA ARG A 263 2.24 -18.55 -16.28
C ARG A 263 1.17 -19.64 -16.49
N ALA A 264 1.51 -20.90 -16.26
CA ALA A 264 0.60 -22.04 -16.37
C ALA A 264 -0.58 -22.01 -15.38
N MET A 265 -0.50 -21.22 -14.29
CA MET A 265 -1.56 -21.09 -13.27
C MET A 265 -2.38 -19.80 -13.40
N TYR A 266 -2.24 -19.07 -14.50
CA TYR A 266 -2.92 -17.79 -14.73
C TYR A 266 -4.39 -18.03 -15.13
N THR A 267 -5.29 -18.10 -14.15
CA THR A 267 -6.72 -17.97 -14.38
C THR A 267 -7.15 -16.52 -14.10
N PHE A 268 -7.67 -15.83 -15.11
CA PHE A 268 -8.01 -14.41 -15.05
C PHE A 268 -8.93 -14.02 -13.88
N ASN A 269 -9.85 -14.91 -13.49
CA ASN A 269 -10.78 -14.61 -12.39
C ASN A 269 -10.09 -14.58 -11.02
N HIS A 270 -9.14 -15.47 -10.74
CA HIS A 270 -8.38 -15.45 -9.49
C HIS A 270 -7.46 -14.24 -9.42
N SER A 271 -6.90 -13.81 -10.55
CA SER A 271 -6.04 -12.63 -10.63
C SER A 271 -6.78 -11.35 -10.20
N LYS A 272 -8.02 -11.14 -10.68
CA LYS A 272 -8.85 -9.99 -10.30
C LYS A 272 -9.14 -9.91 -8.81
N VAL A 273 -9.50 -11.05 -8.18
CA VAL A 273 -9.79 -11.11 -6.73
C VAL A 273 -8.54 -10.77 -5.92
N VAL A 274 -7.39 -11.35 -6.28
CA VAL A 274 -6.13 -11.04 -5.60
C VAL A 274 -5.73 -9.58 -5.79
N SER A 275 -5.99 -9.02 -6.98
CA SER A 275 -5.74 -7.59 -7.22
C SER A 275 -6.58 -6.70 -6.30
N VAL A 276 -7.83 -7.05 -6.01
CA VAL A 276 -8.66 -6.32 -5.03
C VAL A 276 -8.02 -6.36 -3.63
N LEU A 277 -7.40 -7.48 -3.23
CA LEU A 277 -6.77 -7.58 -1.92
C LEU A 277 -5.68 -6.51 -1.74
N TYR A 278 -4.72 -6.42 -2.65
CA TYR A 278 -3.61 -5.49 -2.48
C TYR A 278 -3.93 -4.06 -2.93
N THR A 279 -4.93 -3.84 -3.81
CA THR A 279 -5.29 -2.48 -4.27
C THR A 279 -6.35 -1.79 -3.42
N VAL A 280 -7.14 -2.53 -2.66
CA VAL A 280 -8.27 -1.99 -1.89
C VAL A 280 -8.18 -2.37 -0.41
N ILE A 281 -8.00 -3.67 -0.12
CA ILE A 281 -8.07 -4.17 1.25
C ILE A 281 -6.83 -3.78 2.05
N VAL A 282 -5.64 -3.89 1.46
CA VAL A 282 -4.38 -3.50 2.15
C VAL A 282 -4.39 -2.00 2.49
N PRO A 283 -4.65 -1.06 1.56
CA PRO A 283 -4.78 0.37 1.86
C PRO A 283 -5.82 0.72 2.93
N PHE A 284 -6.89 -0.04 3.01
CA PHE A 284 -7.92 0.12 4.04
C PHE A 284 -7.46 -0.41 5.40
N LEU A 285 -6.78 -1.55 5.44
CA LEU A 285 -6.34 -2.17 6.69
C LEU A 285 -5.12 -1.48 7.32
N ASN A 286 -4.22 -0.91 6.52
CA ASN A 286 -2.99 -0.30 6.99
C ASN A 286 -3.23 0.78 8.05
N PRO A 287 -4.08 1.80 7.83
CA PRO A 287 -4.42 2.81 8.85
C PRO A 287 -5.00 2.19 10.11
N ALA A 288 -5.95 1.27 9.96
CA ALA A 288 -6.60 0.62 11.09
C ALA A 288 -5.59 -0.14 11.96
N ILE A 289 -4.69 -0.92 11.35
CA ILE A 289 -3.68 -1.72 12.05
C ILE A 289 -2.69 -0.81 12.80
N TYR A 290 -2.22 0.29 12.18
CA TYR A 290 -1.28 1.21 12.80
C TYR A 290 -1.94 2.08 13.88
N CYS A 291 -3.15 2.60 13.64
CA CYS A 291 -3.85 3.45 14.59
C CYS A 291 -4.42 2.65 15.77
N LEU A 292 -5.01 1.46 15.53
CA LEU A 292 -5.65 0.69 16.60
C LEU A 292 -4.67 0.17 17.65
N ARG A 293 -3.39 0.03 17.35
CA ARG A 293 -2.37 -0.45 18.28
C ARG A 293 -1.47 0.63 18.87
N ASN A 294 -1.36 1.78 18.22
CA ASN A 294 -0.48 2.85 18.70
C ASN A 294 -1.26 3.87 19.55
N GLN A 295 -1.04 3.82 20.87
CA GLN A 295 -1.75 4.69 21.80
C GLN A 295 -1.42 6.19 21.58
N GLU A 296 -0.17 6.52 21.22
CA GLU A 296 0.24 7.93 20.96
C GLU A 296 -0.52 8.49 19.75
N VAL A 297 -0.69 7.71 18.69
CA VAL A 297 -1.47 8.10 17.50
C VAL A 297 -2.95 8.24 17.84
N LYS A 298 -3.52 7.29 18.61
CA LYS A 298 -4.92 7.37 19.08
C LYS A 298 -5.19 8.63 19.87
N ASP A 299 -4.32 8.94 20.83
CA ASP A 299 -4.48 10.10 21.69
C ASP A 299 -4.34 11.41 20.91
N ALA A 300 -3.42 11.45 19.95
CA ALA A 300 -3.25 12.58 19.04
C ALA A 300 -4.47 12.74 18.10
N LEU A 301 -4.94 11.66 17.49
CA LEU A 301 -6.16 11.66 16.67
C LEU A 301 -7.37 12.15 17.44
N ARG A 302 -7.57 11.62 18.66
CA ARG A 302 -8.67 12.05 19.54
C ARG A 302 -8.62 13.55 19.83
N LYS A 303 -7.46 14.08 20.15
CA LYS A 303 -7.25 15.53 20.35
C LYS A 303 -7.53 16.33 19.08
N THR A 304 -7.06 15.88 17.93
CA THR A 304 -7.25 16.58 16.65
C THR A 304 -8.73 16.61 16.24
N VAL A 305 -9.44 15.49 16.41
CA VAL A 305 -10.88 15.39 16.10
C VAL A 305 -11.72 16.24 17.08
N LEU A 306 -11.45 16.13 18.38
CA LEU A 306 -12.16 16.91 19.40
C LEU A 306 -11.91 18.41 19.29
N ALA A 307 -10.69 18.83 18.94
CA ALA A 307 -10.37 20.25 18.76
C ALA A 307 -11.10 20.89 17.56
N ARG A 308 -11.54 20.08 16.58
CA ARG A 308 -12.29 20.53 15.39
C ARG A 308 -13.81 20.42 15.52
N CYS A 309 -14.33 19.77 16.58
CA CYS A 309 -15.76 19.76 16.88
C CYS A 309 -16.12 20.99 17.69
N PRO A 310 -16.88 21.99 17.16
CA PRO A 310 -17.26 23.22 17.90
C PRO A 310 -18.20 22.94 19.07
N CYS A 311 -18.74 21.74 19.26
CA CYS A 311 -19.60 21.31 20.34
C CYS A 311 -18.90 20.93 21.65
N SER A 312 -17.60 21.22 21.82
CA SER A 312 -16.77 20.72 22.95
C SER A 312 -17.03 21.49 24.29
N LYS A 313 -18.02 22.38 24.39
CA LYS A 313 -18.33 23.05 25.68
C LYS A 313 -19.35 22.33 26.55
N ASP A 314 -20.09 21.35 26.03
CA ASP A 314 -21.12 20.61 26.75
C ASP A 314 -21.02 19.11 26.56
N ILE A 315 -19.87 18.49 26.96
CA ILE A 315 -19.77 17.04 27.01
C ILE A 315 -20.25 16.59 28.39
N PRO A 316 -21.33 15.78 28.47
CA PRO A 316 -21.78 15.21 29.74
C PRO A 316 -20.70 14.30 30.33
N ASP A 317 -20.56 14.32 31.66
CA ASP A 317 -19.54 13.62 32.48
C ASP A 317 -19.43 12.09 32.23
N TRP A 318 -20.41 11.47 31.61
CA TRP A 318 -20.38 10.02 31.27
C TRP A 318 -19.45 9.66 30.07
N CYS A 319 -19.02 10.64 29.28
CA CYS A 319 -17.99 10.46 28.22
C CYS A 319 -16.54 10.60 28.72
N ALA A 320 -16.35 11.06 29.95
CA ALA A 320 -15.04 11.13 30.58
C ALA A 320 -14.72 9.77 31.26
N ILE A 321 -14.14 8.85 30.50
CA ILE A 321 -13.52 7.65 31.09
C ILE A 321 -12.34 8.16 31.92
N LYS A 322 -12.52 8.23 33.26
CA LYS A 322 -11.47 8.57 34.23
C LYS A 322 -10.34 7.56 34.07
N PRO A 323 -9.07 7.99 33.94
CA PRO A 323 -7.94 7.08 34.07
C PRO A 323 -7.96 6.47 35.46
N ASP A 324 -7.96 5.15 35.53
CA ASP A 324 -7.92 4.37 36.76
C ASP A 324 -6.63 4.72 37.54
N LYS A 325 -6.77 5.47 38.60
CA LYS A 325 -5.72 5.72 39.58
C LYS A 325 -5.52 4.43 40.39
N LYS A 326 -4.67 3.54 39.92
CA LYS A 326 -4.16 2.47 40.79
C LYS A 326 -3.22 3.11 41.81
N GLY A 327 -3.72 3.01 43.04
CA GLY A 327 -3.16 3.58 44.22
C GLY A 327 -1.75 3.12 44.55
N THR A 328 -0.98 4.02 45.06
CA THR A 328 0.10 3.82 46.00
C THR A 328 -0.42 3.02 47.20
N VAL A 329 0.17 1.86 47.44
CA VAL A 329 0.17 1.23 48.74
C VAL A 329 1.62 1.17 49.21
N SER A 330 1.82 1.77 50.34
CA SER A 330 2.99 1.84 51.22
C SER A 330 3.83 0.58 51.27
#